data_0276adb1572035b20133bd8a6c58fe4a
#
_entry.id   0276adb1572035b20133bd8a6c58fe4a
#
_cell.length_a   1.000
_cell.length_b   1.000
_cell.length_c   1.000
_cell.angle_alpha   90.00
_cell.angle_beta   90.00
_cell.angle_gamma   90.00
#
_symmetry.space_group_name_H-M   'P 1'
#
loop_
_entity.id
_entity.type
_entity.pdbx_description
1 polymer ?
#
loop_
_entity_poly.entity_id
_entity_poly.type
_entity_poly.pdbx_seq_one_letter_code
_entity_poly.pdbx_strand_id
1 'polypeptide(L)'
;MSTNDNHIFPWKWKLAELKDVQWNGINVFTCFSCGGGSSMGYKRAGYHVIGNVEIDRDMNKIYNINHKPMYSYNMDIRDFISIPDNDLPEELFHLDVLDGSPPCSVFSTAGEREKGWNTEKQFREGQKMQRLDDLFFAFINVAAKLKPRVVVAENVKGLITGNAKGYVNEIVKAFKAAGYVPQIFLLNSARMGVPQARERVFFIARREDQKFPKLALDFGEKPIPFGEVRTPAGVPVSEDTNAWMLLQKRRPADTCMADINLRLYGKNSGFTIPIVNDNRVAPTLTSGSTFYRGYDATKFSDQDFINIQTFPQDYNFLDQSPQYVCGMSVPPVMMAQIARQIYRQWLRRQG
;
A
#
# COMPACT_ATOMS: atom_id res chain seq x y z
N MET A 1 -6.77 -10.46 -27.31
CA MET A 1 -5.77 -10.58 -26.24
C MET A 1 -6.29 -9.80 -25.06
N SER A 2 -6.32 -10.38 -23.87
CA SER A 2 -6.74 -9.69 -22.64
C SER A 2 -5.78 -8.52 -22.40
N THR A 3 -6.31 -7.34 -22.05
CA THR A 3 -5.48 -6.15 -21.69
C THR A 3 -4.52 -6.44 -20.54
N ASN A 4 -4.82 -7.46 -19.72
CA ASN A 4 -3.97 -7.95 -18.64
C ASN A 4 -2.56 -8.38 -19.10
N ASP A 5 -2.45 -8.98 -20.30
CA ASP A 5 -1.19 -9.56 -20.81
C ASP A 5 -0.23 -8.51 -21.39
N ASN A 6 -0.67 -7.26 -21.53
CA ASN A 6 0.15 -6.16 -22.04
C ASN A 6 0.96 -5.43 -20.96
N HIS A 7 0.76 -5.78 -19.68
CA HIS A 7 1.45 -5.18 -18.56
C HIS A 7 2.62 -6.04 -18.09
N ILE A 8 3.70 -5.40 -17.61
CA ILE A 8 4.90 -6.11 -17.09
C ILE A 8 4.52 -7.07 -15.97
N PHE A 9 3.61 -6.64 -15.12
CA PHE A 9 2.99 -7.47 -14.08
C PHE A 9 1.47 -7.41 -14.27
N PRO A 10 0.84 -8.52 -14.71
CA PRO A 10 -0.62 -8.59 -14.85
C PRO A 10 -1.34 -8.21 -13.55
N TRP A 11 -2.42 -7.41 -13.65
CA TRP A 11 -3.20 -7.02 -12.47
C TRP A 11 -4.04 -8.19 -11.91
N LYS A 12 -4.42 -9.14 -12.74
CA LYS A 12 -5.15 -10.37 -12.38
C LYS A 12 -4.18 -11.54 -12.35
N TRP A 13 -4.03 -12.15 -11.19
CA TRP A 13 -3.06 -13.22 -10.95
C TRP A 13 -3.45 -14.04 -9.72
N LYS A 14 -2.70 -15.12 -9.41
CA LYS A 14 -2.91 -15.99 -8.26
C LYS A 14 -1.62 -16.15 -7.44
N LEU A 15 -1.74 -16.30 -6.11
CA LEU A 15 -0.61 -16.64 -5.23
C LEU A 15 0.08 -17.94 -5.67
N ALA A 16 -0.70 -18.91 -6.15
CA ALA A 16 -0.16 -20.17 -6.66
C ALA A 16 0.85 -19.99 -7.80
N GLU A 17 0.81 -18.89 -8.55
CA GLU A 17 1.75 -18.58 -9.64
C GLU A 17 3.14 -18.17 -9.13
N LEU A 18 3.27 -17.79 -7.85
CA LEU A 18 4.56 -17.41 -7.25
C LEU A 18 5.57 -18.55 -7.22
N LYS A 19 5.12 -19.81 -7.26
CA LYS A 19 6.01 -20.97 -7.35
C LYS A 19 6.85 -21.01 -8.63
N ASP A 20 6.35 -20.36 -9.71
CA ASP A 20 6.99 -20.31 -11.02
C ASP A 20 7.89 -19.09 -11.19
N VAL A 21 7.91 -18.19 -10.19
CA VAL A 21 8.75 -16.99 -10.19
C VAL A 21 10.18 -17.38 -9.79
N GLN A 22 11.14 -17.08 -10.66
CA GLN A 22 12.56 -17.33 -10.37
C GLN A 22 13.05 -16.41 -9.26
N TRP A 23 13.59 -17.00 -8.18
CA TRP A 23 14.25 -16.26 -7.12
C TRP A 23 15.53 -15.58 -7.61
N ASN A 24 15.69 -14.31 -7.27
CA ASN A 24 16.79 -13.45 -7.72
C ASN A 24 17.95 -13.35 -6.70
N GLY A 25 17.90 -14.10 -5.59
CA GLY A 25 18.91 -14.13 -4.55
C GLY A 25 18.83 -13.00 -3.52
N ILE A 26 17.74 -12.23 -3.51
CA ILE A 26 17.55 -11.05 -2.64
C ILE A 26 16.57 -11.36 -1.53
N ASN A 27 16.97 -11.11 -0.26
CA ASN A 27 16.13 -11.30 0.92
C ASN A 27 15.49 -9.99 1.38
N VAL A 28 14.21 -10.09 1.78
CA VAL A 28 13.40 -8.97 2.29
C VAL A 28 12.82 -9.31 3.65
N PHE A 29 12.84 -8.35 4.56
CA PHE A 29 12.04 -8.39 5.79
C PHE A 29 11.10 -7.18 5.80
N THR A 30 9.84 -7.35 6.24
CA THR A 30 8.84 -6.30 6.18
C THR A 30 8.29 -5.94 7.54
N CYS A 31 8.13 -4.63 7.80
CA CYS A 31 7.50 -4.09 9.00
C CYS A 31 6.16 -3.46 8.63
N PHE A 32 5.20 -3.46 9.57
CA PHE A 32 3.83 -2.97 9.31
C PHE A 32 3.21 -3.67 8.11
N SER A 33 3.32 -4.99 8.08
CA SER A 33 3.06 -5.82 6.91
C SER A 33 1.60 -5.86 6.47
N CYS A 34 0.65 -5.57 7.39
CA CYS A 34 -0.79 -5.67 7.13
C CYS A 34 -1.14 -6.96 6.38
N GLY A 35 -1.93 -6.90 5.30
CA GLY A 35 -2.25 -8.02 4.43
C GLY A 35 -1.13 -8.45 3.46
N GLY A 36 0.09 -7.92 3.58
CA GLY A 36 1.22 -8.35 2.77
C GLY A 36 1.24 -7.85 1.32
N GLY A 37 0.60 -6.72 1.03
CA GLY A 37 0.58 -6.15 -0.32
C GLY A 37 1.99 -5.91 -0.87
N SER A 38 2.89 -5.27 -0.10
CA SER A 38 4.31 -5.10 -0.45
C SER A 38 5.00 -6.45 -0.62
N SER A 39 4.81 -7.37 0.31
CA SER A 39 5.43 -8.71 0.29
C SER A 39 5.08 -9.49 -0.97
N MET A 40 3.81 -9.43 -1.41
CA MET A 40 3.38 -10.01 -2.69
C MET A 40 4.10 -9.39 -3.87
N GLY A 41 4.27 -8.07 -3.86
CA GLY A 41 5.00 -7.34 -4.90
C GLY A 41 6.46 -7.76 -4.99
N TYR A 42 7.15 -7.85 -3.86
CA TYR A 42 8.53 -8.35 -3.81
C TYR A 42 8.62 -9.78 -4.35
N LYS A 43 7.76 -10.69 -3.90
CA LYS A 43 7.75 -12.09 -4.38
C LYS A 43 7.52 -12.17 -5.89
N ARG A 44 6.62 -11.37 -6.44
CA ARG A 44 6.39 -11.29 -7.90
C ARG A 44 7.61 -10.78 -8.67
N ALA A 45 8.42 -9.93 -8.05
CA ALA A 45 9.68 -9.46 -8.62
C ALA A 45 10.87 -10.41 -8.39
N GLY A 46 10.64 -11.61 -7.83
CA GLY A 46 11.64 -12.65 -7.60
C GLY A 46 12.40 -12.55 -6.29
N TYR A 47 11.95 -11.72 -5.35
CA TYR A 47 12.58 -11.59 -4.03
C TYR A 47 12.05 -12.64 -3.05
N HIS A 48 12.87 -13.03 -2.09
CA HIS A 48 12.49 -13.90 -0.98
C HIS A 48 12.12 -13.04 0.25
N VAL A 49 10.83 -12.98 0.58
CA VAL A 49 10.36 -12.31 1.80
C VAL A 49 10.44 -13.31 2.95
N ILE A 50 11.46 -13.15 3.81
CA ILE A 50 11.79 -14.10 4.87
C ILE A 50 10.95 -13.92 6.13
N GLY A 51 10.42 -12.73 6.38
CA GLY A 51 9.64 -12.51 7.60
C GLY A 51 8.96 -11.16 7.68
N ASN A 52 8.24 -10.97 8.80
CA ASN A 52 7.48 -9.75 9.06
C ASN A 52 7.39 -9.40 10.56
N VAL A 53 7.11 -8.09 10.81
CA VAL A 53 6.62 -7.57 12.09
C VAL A 53 5.27 -6.89 11.86
N GLU A 54 4.24 -7.32 12.61
CA GLU A 54 2.88 -6.76 12.54
C GLU A 54 2.24 -6.79 13.94
N ILE A 55 1.75 -5.65 14.40
CA ILE A 55 1.11 -5.55 15.71
C ILE A 55 -0.33 -6.07 15.71
N ASP A 56 -1.04 -5.88 14.60
CA ASP A 56 -2.43 -6.34 14.47
C ASP A 56 -2.47 -7.86 14.32
N ARG A 57 -3.05 -8.52 15.33
CA ARG A 57 -3.13 -9.98 15.40
C ARG A 57 -3.88 -10.59 14.20
N ASP A 58 -4.95 -9.97 13.76
CA ASP A 58 -5.77 -10.49 12.67
C ASP A 58 -5.07 -10.29 11.32
N MET A 59 -4.41 -9.14 11.13
CA MET A 59 -3.57 -8.92 9.95
C MET A 59 -2.39 -9.89 9.93
N ASN A 60 -1.75 -10.14 11.07
CA ASN A 60 -0.65 -11.10 11.14
C ASN A 60 -1.12 -12.54 10.85
N LYS A 61 -2.32 -12.95 11.28
CA LYS A 61 -2.90 -14.25 10.91
C LYS A 61 -3.11 -14.36 9.40
N ILE A 62 -3.72 -13.31 8.77
CA ILE A 62 -3.90 -13.25 7.32
C ILE A 62 -2.56 -13.32 6.61
N TYR A 63 -1.58 -12.56 7.07
CA TYR A 63 -0.23 -12.59 6.53
C TYR A 63 0.35 -14.00 6.55
N ASN A 64 0.31 -14.66 7.71
CA ASN A 64 0.88 -16.00 7.88
C ASN A 64 0.26 -17.05 6.98
N ILE A 65 -1.07 -17.06 6.82
CA ILE A 65 -1.75 -18.08 5.98
C ILE A 65 -1.42 -17.91 4.49
N ASN A 66 -1.27 -16.68 4.02
CA ASN A 66 -1.01 -16.39 2.61
C ASN A 66 0.48 -16.38 2.26
N HIS A 67 1.36 -15.97 3.18
CA HIS A 67 2.78 -15.75 2.90
C HIS A 67 3.70 -16.84 3.44
N LYS A 68 3.28 -17.54 4.51
CA LYS A 68 4.05 -18.59 5.19
C LYS A 68 5.51 -18.14 5.43
N PRO A 69 5.71 -17.01 6.14
CA PRO A 69 7.04 -16.48 6.36
C PRO A 69 7.88 -17.42 7.23
N MET A 70 9.19 -17.38 7.09
CA MET A 70 10.12 -18.09 7.97
C MET A 70 10.07 -17.50 9.39
N TYR A 71 10.02 -16.19 9.49
CA TYR A 71 9.99 -15.45 10.75
C TYR A 71 8.77 -14.53 10.79
N SER A 72 7.91 -14.67 11.79
CA SER A 72 6.72 -13.82 11.97
C SER A 72 6.62 -13.34 13.41
N TYR A 73 6.69 -12.03 13.58
CA TYR A 73 6.64 -11.37 14.88
C TYR A 73 5.32 -10.60 15.02
N ASN A 74 4.41 -11.11 15.86
CA ASN A 74 3.17 -10.41 16.17
C ASN A 74 3.38 -9.54 17.42
N MET A 75 3.99 -8.37 17.24
CA MET A 75 4.33 -7.46 18.33
C MET A 75 4.49 -6.01 17.85
N ASP A 76 4.60 -5.08 18.81
CA ASP A 76 4.99 -3.70 18.50
C ASP A 76 6.42 -3.66 17.94
N ILE A 77 6.66 -2.82 16.95
CA ILE A 77 7.98 -2.64 16.35
C ILE A 77 9.03 -2.18 17.36
N ARG A 78 8.63 -1.46 18.40
CA ARG A 78 9.53 -1.02 19.49
C ARG A 78 9.96 -2.19 20.37
N ASP A 79 9.07 -3.14 20.61
CA ASP A 79 9.40 -4.38 21.31
C ASP A 79 10.35 -5.23 20.44
N PHE A 80 10.11 -5.30 19.11
CA PHE A 80 11.01 -5.99 18.20
C PHE A 80 12.44 -5.41 18.20
N ILE A 81 12.57 -4.07 18.21
CA ILE A 81 13.89 -3.41 18.31
C ILE A 81 14.61 -3.80 19.59
N SER A 82 13.87 -4.01 20.68
CA SER A 82 14.39 -4.31 22.02
C SER A 82 14.85 -5.77 22.18
N ILE A 83 14.54 -6.66 21.24
CA ILE A 83 15.04 -8.04 21.27
C ILE A 83 16.58 -8.01 21.16
N PRO A 84 17.34 -8.68 22.05
CA PRO A 84 18.78 -8.78 21.93
C PRO A 84 19.21 -9.37 20.60
N ASP A 85 20.33 -8.89 20.06
CA ASP A 85 20.80 -9.35 18.73
C ASP A 85 21.04 -10.87 18.68
N ASN A 86 21.52 -11.47 19.76
CA ASN A 86 21.74 -12.92 19.87
C ASN A 86 20.44 -13.74 19.90
N ASP A 87 19.28 -13.11 20.16
CA ASP A 87 17.97 -13.76 20.20
C ASP A 87 17.23 -13.62 18.85
N LEU A 88 17.81 -12.88 17.91
CA LEU A 88 17.30 -12.78 16.55
C LEU A 88 18.03 -13.73 15.59
N PRO A 89 17.33 -14.29 14.60
CA PRO A 89 17.95 -15.11 13.56
C PRO A 89 19.06 -14.35 12.82
N GLU A 90 20.16 -15.03 12.53
CA GLU A 90 21.33 -14.45 11.84
C GLU A 90 20.95 -13.87 10.46
N GLU A 91 20.01 -14.50 9.78
CA GLU A 91 19.53 -14.07 8.45
C GLU A 91 18.97 -12.65 8.46
N LEU A 92 18.45 -12.16 9.60
CA LEU A 92 17.94 -10.79 9.73
C LEU A 92 19.07 -9.75 9.70
N PHE A 93 20.31 -10.14 10.01
CA PHE A 93 21.50 -9.27 9.92
C PHE A 93 22.18 -9.32 8.53
N HIS A 94 21.66 -10.15 7.62
CA HIS A 94 22.13 -10.28 6.23
C HIS A 94 21.05 -9.89 5.21
N LEU A 95 20.14 -9.00 5.59
CA LEU A 95 19.06 -8.52 4.71
C LEU A 95 19.60 -7.65 3.57
N ASP A 96 19.05 -7.86 2.39
CA ASP A 96 19.23 -6.93 1.28
C ASP A 96 18.26 -5.75 1.37
N VAL A 97 17.00 -6.02 1.72
CA VAL A 97 15.93 -5.01 1.79
C VAL A 97 15.16 -5.10 3.10
N LEU A 98 14.99 -3.96 3.75
CA LEU A 98 13.98 -3.74 4.78
C LEU A 98 12.85 -2.90 4.18
N ASP A 99 11.64 -3.45 4.19
CA ASP A 99 10.42 -2.78 3.73
C ASP A 99 9.53 -2.40 4.89
N GLY A 100 8.76 -1.32 4.76
CA GLY A 100 7.75 -0.98 5.75
C GLY A 100 6.84 0.16 5.33
N SER A 101 5.61 0.13 5.88
CA SER A 101 4.63 1.19 5.70
C SER A 101 4.23 1.76 7.08
N PRO A 102 5.13 2.49 7.76
CA PRO A 102 4.84 3.05 9.07
C PRO A 102 3.62 3.96 9.01
N PRO A 103 2.63 3.79 9.90
CA PRO A 103 1.39 4.56 9.82
C PRO A 103 1.62 6.06 10.05
N CYS A 104 0.92 6.88 9.26
CA CYS A 104 0.97 8.33 9.33
C CYS A 104 -0.45 8.92 9.33
N SER A 105 -1.22 8.63 10.37
CA SER A 105 -2.63 9.04 10.46
C SER A 105 -2.84 10.56 10.54
N VAL A 106 -1.80 11.30 10.96
CA VAL A 106 -1.85 12.77 11.12
C VAL A 106 -1.83 13.49 9.76
N PHE A 107 -1.29 12.86 8.71
CA PHE A 107 -1.09 13.46 7.39
C PHE A 107 -1.97 12.88 6.28
N SER A 108 -2.87 11.96 6.60
CA SER A 108 -3.83 11.44 5.63
C SER A 108 -4.86 12.53 5.28
N THR A 109 -5.16 12.69 3.99
CA THR A 109 -6.17 13.65 3.51
C THR A 109 -7.58 13.32 3.99
N ALA A 110 -7.81 12.10 4.48
CA ALA A 110 -9.05 11.64 5.08
C ALA A 110 -9.11 11.90 6.60
N GLY A 111 -8.03 12.40 7.23
CA GLY A 111 -7.97 12.75 8.65
C GLY A 111 -8.00 14.26 8.91
N GLU A 112 -8.43 14.68 10.09
CA GLU A 112 -8.31 16.08 10.54
C GLU A 112 -6.82 16.41 10.75
N ARG A 113 -6.27 17.25 9.87
CA ARG A 113 -4.83 17.50 9.65
C ARG A 113 -4.03 18.08 10.82
N GLU A 114 -4.67 18.67 11.85
CA GLU A 114 -3.95 19.46 12.85
C GLU A 114 -4.23 19.06 14.32
N LYS A 115 -5.33 18.35 14.57
CA LYS A 115 -5.73 17.98 15.95
C LYS A 115 -5.09 16.69 16.48
N GLY A 116 -4.33 15.96 15.66
CA GLY A 116 -3.77 14.65 15.99
C GLY A 116 -2.27 14.62 16.30
N TRP A 117 -1.57 15.75 16.23
CA TRP A 117 -0.15 15.82 16.54
C TRP A 117 0.06 15.59 18.06
N ASN A 118 0.99 14.70 18.43
CA ASN A 118 1.25 14.28 19.81
C ASN A 118 0.07 13.60 20.53
N THR A 119 -0.98 13.13 19.82
CA THR A 119 -2.07 12.40 20.45
C THR A 119 -1.91 10.89 20.28
N GLU A 120 -2.22 10.13 21.33
CA GLU A 120 -2.33 8.68 21.26
C GLU A 120 -3.58 8.29 20.47
N LYS A 121 -3.45 7.34 19.54
CA LYS A 121 -4.57 6.82 18.74
C LYS A 121 -4.62 5.30 18.80
N GLN A 122 -5.83 4.78 18.74
CA GLN A 122 -6.11 3.36 18.63
C GLN A 122 -6.67 3.08 17.23
N PHE A 123 -6.06 2.19 16.47
CA PHE A 123 -6.49 1.87 15.10
C PHE A 123 -7.68 0.91 15.05
N ARG A 124 -7.73 -0.04 15.99
CA ARG A 124 -8.79 -1.04 16.11
C ARG A 124 -9.12 -1.27 17.59
N GLU A 125 -10.34 -1.71 17.83
CA GLU A 125 -10.78 -2.14 19.16
C GLU A 125 -9.82 -3.24 19.70
N GLY A 126 -9.33 -3.06 20.91
CA GLY A 126 -8.36 -3.99 21.55
C GLY A 126 -6.89 -3.72 21.30
N GLN A 127 -6.51 -2.78 20.43
CA GLN A 127 -5.11 -2.33 20.30
C GLN A 127 -4.74 -1.31 21.37
N LYS A 128 -3.45 -1.31 21.80
CA LYS A 128 -2.92 -0.29 22.72
C LYS A 128 -2.93 1.08 22.01
N MET A 129 -3.22 2.12 22.79
CA MET A 129 -3.02 3.51 22.35
C MET A 129 -1.57 3.74 21.95
N GLN A 130 -1.33 4.35 20.80
CA GLN A 130 0.02 4.55 20.24
C GLN A 130 0.22 5.99 19.78
N ARG A 131 1.44 6.50 19.99
CA ARG A 131 1.94 7.70 19.33
C ARG A 131 2.44 7.31 17.93
N LEU A 132 1.71 7.74 16.91
CA LEU A 132 1.93 7.30 15.53
C LEU A 132 3.03 8.09 14.83
N ASP A 133 3.33 9.27 15.30
CA ASP A 133 4.42 10.14 14.87
C ASP A 133 5.80 9.53 15.11
N ASP A 134 5.95 8.69 16.14
CA ASP A 134 7.22 8.03 16.49
C ASP A 134 7.49 6.76 15.68
N LEU A 135 6.48 6.16 15.02
CA LEU A 135 6.61 4.85 14.36
C LEU A 135 7.50 4.88 13.12
N PHE A 136 7.57 6.02 12.43
CA PHE A 136 8.50 6.15 11.31
C PHE A 136 9.97 6.10 11.80
N PHE A 137 10.26 6.75 12.92
CA PHE A 137 11.60 6.70 13.52
C PHE A 137 11.90 5.33 14.12
N ALA A 138 10.92 4.65 14.69
CA ALA A 138 11.08 3.25 15.12
C ALA A 138 11.45 2.34 13.93
N PHE A 139 10.83 2.53 12.77
CA PHE A 139 11.20 1.81 11.56
C PHE A 139 12.66 2.09 11.13
N ILE A 140 13.11 3.34 11.19
CA ILE A 140 14.50 3.70 10.90
C ILE A 140 15.45 3.05 11.94
N ASN A 141 15.05 2.92 13.21
CA ASN A 141 15.84 2.22 14.23
C ASN A 141 15.97 0.71 13.94
N VAL A 142 14.93 0.07 13.37
CA VAL A 142 15.06 -1.31 12.84
C VAL A 142 16.11 -1.36 11.73
N ALA A 143 16.11 -0.38 10.82
CA ALA A 143 17.13 -0.30 9.77
C ALA A 143 18.55 -0.11 10.36
N ALA A 144 18.70 0.72 11.39
CA ALA A 144 19.98 0.91 12.08
C ALA A 144 20.48 -0.38 12.77
N LYS A 145 19.55 -1.18 13.35
CA LYS A 145 19.84 -2.47 14.00
C LYS A 145 20.23 -3.56 13.00
N LEU A 146 19.40 -3.80 12.00
CA LEU A 146 19.56 -4.92 11.04
C LEU A 146 20.51 -4.60 9.88
N LYS A 147 20.79 -3.33 9.62
CA LYS A 147 21.71 -2.82 8.60
C LYS A 147 21.48 -3.39 7.19
N PRO A 148 20.23 -3.43 6.65
CA PRO A 148 19.97 -3.87 5.29
C PRO A 148 20.73 -3.01 4.27
N ARG A 149 20.94 -3.53 3.05
CA ARG A 149 21.58 -2.76 1.97
C ARG A 149 20.69 -1.63 1.46
N VAL A 150 19.37 -1.86 1.47
CA VAL A 150 18.34 -0.93 1.00
C VAL A 150 17.19 -0.89 2.02
N VAL A 151 16.64 0.31 2.25
CA VAL A 151 15.43 0.52 3.06
C VAL A 151 14.36 1.13 2.17
N VAL A 152 13.15 0.60 2.21
CA VAL A 152 11.98 1.13 1.49
C VAL A 152 10.89 1.45 2.50
N ALA A 153 10.52 2.72 2.61
CA ALA A 153 9.43 3.18 3.47
C ALA A 153 8.33 3.83 2.63
N GLU A 154 7.11 3.29 2.73
CA GLU A 154 5.93 3.86 2.04
C GLU A 154 5.14 4.76 2.96
N ASN A 155 4.52 5.82 2.40
CA ASN A 155 3.60 6.67 3.14
C ASN A 155 2.62 7.41 2.21
N VAL A 156 1.65 8.10 2.81
CA VAL A 156 0.65 8.90 2.09
C VAL A 156 1.25 10.19 1.52
N LYS A 157 0.71 10.68 0.39
CA LYS A 157 1.11 11.96 -0.24
C LYS A 157 1.06 13.14 0.73
N GLY A 158 0.11 13.12 1.69
CA GLY A 158 -0.03 14.17 2.69
C GLY A 158 1.25 14.45 3.49
N LEU A 159 2.13 13.47 3.63
CA LEU A 159 3.41 13.60 4.33
C LEU A 159 4.36 14.62 3.69
N ILE A 160 4.33 14.81 2.38
CA ILE A 160 5.21 15.76 1.66
C ILE A 160 4.50 17.05 1.27
N THR A 161 3.24 17.23 1.65
CA THR A 161 2.44 18.42 1.31
C THR A 161 2.07 19.24 2.55
N GLY A 162 1.97 20.57 2.39
CA GLY A 162 1.54 21.46 3.47
C GLY A 162 2.54 21.57 4.63
N ASN A 163 2.02 21.53 5.86
CA ASN A 163 2.79 21.76 7.09
C ASN A 163 3.74 20.60 7.48
N ALA A 164 3.65 19.47 6.79
CA ALA A 164 4.46 18.27 7.06
C ALA A 164 5.93 18.34 6.59
N LYS A 165 6.33 19.41 5.87
CA LYS A 165 7.72 19.54 5.35
C LYS A 165 8.80 19.45 6.44
N GLY A 166 8.53 19.97 7.64
CA GLY A 166 9.43 19.84 8.79
C GLY A 166 9.70 18.40 9.16
N TYR A 167 8.64 17.60 9.22
CA TYR A 167 8.73 16.18 9.56
C TYR A 167 9.50 15.36 8.50
N VAL A 168 9.34 15.66 7.22
CA VAL A 168 10.13 15.05 6.14
C VAL A 168 11.64 15.33 6.32
N ASN A 169 12.00 16.55 6.72
CA ASN A 169 13.39 16.88 6.99
C ASN A 169 13.96 16.07 8.17
N GLU A 170 13.16 15.86 9.24
CA GLU A 170 13.58 15.02 10.38
C GLU A 170 13.73 13.54 9.96
N ILE A 171 12.84 13.01 9.12
CA ILE A 171 12.97 11.66 8.55
C ILE A 171 14.29 11.54 7.76
N VAL A 172 14.59 12.52 6.90
CA VAL A 172 15.83 12.52 6.11
C VAL A 172 17.07 12.58 7.01
N LYS A 173 17.04 13.39 8.08
CA LYS A 173 18.12 13.45 9.06
C LYS A 173 18.30 12.11 9.80
N ALA A 174 17.20 11.50 10.21
CA ALA A 174 17.22 10.21 10.90
C ALA A 174 17.80 9.10 10.01
N PHE A 175 17.41 9.02 8.72
CA PHE A 175 18.04 8.10 7.76
C PHE A 175 19.54 8.32 7.66
N LYS A 176 19.99 9.57 7.53
CA LYS A 176 21.42 9.90 7.47
C LYS A 176 22.17 9.52 8.74
N ALA A 177 21.58 9.80 9.91
CA ALA A 177 22.15 9.41 11.20
C ALA A 177 22.26 7.88 11.36
N ALA A 178 21.34 7.12 10.75
CA ALA A 178 21.36 5.66 10.69
C ALA A 178 22.32 5.09 9.61
N GLY A 179 23.06 5.94 8.87
CA GLY A 179 24.00 5.53 7.82
C GLY A 179 23.36 5.24 6.47
N TYR A 180 22.26 5.91 6.12
CA TYR A 180 21.54 5.74 4.86
C TYR A 180 21.44 7.04 4.05
N VAL A 181 21.42 6.90 2.73
CA VAL A 181 21.22 7.99 1.78
C VAL A 181 19.83 7.86 1.15
N PRO A 182 18.80 8.59 1.64
CA PRO A 182 17.43 8.49 1.14
C PRO A 182 17.22 9.28 -0.14
N GLN A 183 16.36 8.75 -1.01
CA GLN A 183 15.70 9.44 -2.11
C GLN A 183 14.20 9.38 -1.88
N ILE A 184 13.47 10.43 -2.27
CA ILE A 184 12.03 10.56 -2.07
C ILE A 184 11.35 10.57 -3.42
N PHE A 185 10.35 9.71 -3.59
CA PHE A 185 9.58 9.56 -4.82
C PHE A 185 8.09 9.71 -4.53
N LEU A 186 7.40 10.54 -5.30
CA LEU A 186 5.93 10.55 -5.34
C LEU A 186 5.51 9.76 -6.57
N LEU A 187 4.88 8.61 -6.36
CA LEU A 187 4.49 7.69 -7.41
C LEU A 187 2.97 7.55 -7.50
N ASN A 188 2.46 7.42 -8.73
CA ASN A 188 1.04 7.16 -9.00
C ASN A 188 0.89 5.76 -9.60
N SER A 189 0.20 4.88 -8.89
CA SER A 189 0.02 3.48 -9.26
C SER A 189 -0.69 3.28 -10.61
N ALA A 190 -1.50 4.24 -11.06
CA ALA A 190 -2.16 4.18 -12.39
C ALA A 190 -1.16 4.15 -13.57
N ARG A 191 0.09 4.60 -13.36
CA ARG A 191 1.17 4.55 -14.35
C ARG A 191 2.06 3.32 -14.20
N MET A 192 1.67 2.38 -13.34
CA MET A 192 2.47 1.23 -12.92
C MET A 192 1.73 -0.11 -13.12
N GLY A 193 0.67 -0.14 -13.98
CA GLY A 193 -0.12 -1.34 -14.23
C GLY A 193 -1.15 -1.67 -13.13
N VAL A 194 -1.48 -0.69 -12.28
CA VAL A 194 -2.52 -0.84 -11.26
C VAL A 194 -3.77 -0.09 -11.73
N PRO A 195 -4.97 -0.72 -11.73
CA PRO A 195 -6.22 -0.06 -12.12
C PRO A 195 -6.76 0.90 -11.04
N GLN A 196 -5.86 1.65 -10.40
CA GLN A 196 -6.16 2.60 -9.34
C GLN A 196 -5.24 3.82 -9.41
N ALA A 197 -5.79 5.02 -9.31
CA ALA A 197 -5.05 6.25 -9.17
C ALA A 197 -4.71 6.51 -7.69
N ARG A 198 -3.69 5.79 -7.19
CA ARG A 198 -3.19 5.87 -5.80
C ARG A 198 -1.82 6.54 -5.77
N GLU A 199 -1.75 7.74 -5.23
CA GLU A 199 -0.48 8.44 -5.04
C GLU A 199 0.11 8.11 -3.67
N ARG A 200 1.39 7.68 -3.68
CA ARG A 200 2.14 7.35 -2.46
C ARG A 200 3.56 7.90 -2.53
N VAL A 201 4.06 8.26 -1.37
CA VAL A 201 5.45 8.68 -1.19
C VAL A 201 6.27 7.47 -0.78
N PHE A 202 7.41 7.29 -1.44
CA PHE A 202 8.38 6.28 -1.08
C PHE A 202 9.69 6.95 -0.70
N PHE A 203 10.21 6.65 0.48
CA PHE A 203 11.58 6.90 0.88
C PHE A 203 12.36 5.64 0.56
N ILE A 204 13.24 5.70 -0.42
CA ILE A 204 14.08 4.57 -0.81
C ILE A 204 15.52 4.97 -0.52
N ALA A 205 16.10 4.31 0.47
CA ALA A 205 17.41 4.66 1.00
C ALA A 205 18.40 3.51 0.78
N ARG A 206 19.55 3.83 0.19
CA ARG A 206 20.70 2.92 0.14
C ARG A 206 21.55 3.09 1.40
N ARG A 207 22.14 2.01 1.91
CA ARG A 207 23.16 2.12 2.96
C ARG A 207 24.37 2.86 2.39
N GLU A 208 25.03 3.65 3.20
CA GLU A 208 26.04 4.62 2.74
C GLU A 208 27.27 3.96 2.12
N ASP A 209 27.65 2.77 2.60
CA ASP A 209 28.76 1.96 2.05
C ASP A 209 28.43 1.36 0.67
N GLN A 210 27.15 1.32 0.28
CA GLN A 210 26.73 0.83 -1.03
C GLN A 210 26.94 1.92 -2.09
N LYS A 211 27.86 1.69 -3.02
CA LYS A 211 28.19 2.63 -4.11
C LYS A 211 27.18 2.55 -5.26
N PHE A 212 25.88 2.48 -4.93
CA PHE A 212 24.84 2.46 -5.94
C PHE A 212 24.66 3.84 -6.60
N PRO A 213 24.35 3.90 -7.91
CA PRO A 213 24.00 5.16 -8.58
C PRO A 213 22.73 5.76 -7.99
N LYS A 214 22.39 6.98 -8.41
CA LYS A 214 21.07 7.56 -8.12
C LYS A 214 19.98 6.67 -8.72
N LEU A 215 18.99 6.25 -7.91
CA LEU A 215 17.88 5.47 -8.39
C LEU A 215 16.97 6.34 -9.27
N ALA A 216 16.56 5.79 -10.40
CA ALA A 216 15.57 6.40 -11.29
C ALA A 216 14.29 5.53 -11.32
N LEU A 217 13.18 6.13 -10.94
CA LEU A 217 11.86 5.50 -10.99
C LEU A 217 10.97 6.27 -11.95
N ASP A 218 10.89 5.79 -13.18
CA ASP A 218 9.99 6.29 -14.20
C ASP A 218 9.11 5.15 -14.70
N PHE A 219 7.78 5.36 -14.64
CA PHE A 219 6.79 4.39 -15.00
C PHE A 219 5.81 4.98 -16.00
N GLY A 220 5.64 4.33 -17.14
CA GLY A 220 4.84 4.80 -18.26
C GLY A 220 3.79 3.80 -18.72
N GLU A 221 3.35 2.86 -17.88
CA GLU A 221 2.31 1.92 -18.27
C GLU A 221 0.98 2.63 -18.56
N LYS A 222 0.23 2.09 -19.51
CA LYS A 222 -1.07 2.62 -19.87
C LYS A 222 -2.03 2.47 -18.69
N PRO A 223 -2.75 3.54 -18.29
CA PRO A 223 -3.76 3.44 -17.25
C PRO A 223 -4.87 2.44 -17.63
N ILE A 224 -5.30 1.65 -16.65
CA ILE A 224 -6.33 0.63 -16.80
C ILE A 224 -7.66 1.21 -16.29
N PRO A 225 -8.67 1.41 -17.14
CA PRO A 225 -9.97 1.92 -16.74
C PRO A 225 -10.77 0.86 -15.97
N PHE A 226 -11.69 1.32 -15.10
CA PHE A 226 -12.48 0.46 -14.22
C PHE A 226 -13.30 -0.58 -14.99
N GLY A 227 -13.85 -0.23 -16.16
CA GLY A 227 -14.62 -1.14 -16.99
C GLY A 227 -13.88 -2.41 -17.42
N GLU A 228 -12.53 -2.37 -17.47
CA GLU A 228 -11.71 -3.54 -17.81
C GLU A 228 -11.53 -4.51 -16.65
N VAL A 229 -11.73 -4.05 -15.40
CA VAL A 229 -11.41 -4.83 -14.19
C VAL A 229 -12.61 -5.12 -13.30
N ARG A 230 -13.73 -4.39 -13.49
CA ARG A 230 -14.93 -4.58 -12.68
C ARG A 230 -15.55 -5.96 -12.87
N THR A 231 -16.23 -6.41 -11.85
CA THR A 231 -17.05 -7.63 -11.93
C THR A 231 -18.32 -7.41 -12.76
N PRO A 232 -18.95 -8.48 -13.30
CA PRO A 232 -20.20 -8.37 -14.03
C PRO A 232 -21.32 -7.67 -13.24
N ALA A 233 -21.43 -7.93 -11.93
CA ALA A 233 -22.42 -7.35 -11.06
C ALA A 233 -21.77 -6.78 -9.79
N GLY A 234 -22.28 -5.62 -9.32
CA GLY A 234 -21.93 -5.05 -8.02
C GLY A 234 -22.93 -5.44 -6.93
N VAL A 235 -22.78 -4.85 -5.74
CA VAL A 235 -23.70 -5.04 -4.62
C VAL A 235 -24.89 -4.06 -4.76
N PRO A 236 -26.12 -4.51 -4.76
CA PRO A 236 -27.29 -3.66 -4.88
C PRO A 236 -27.34 -2.56 -3.80
N VAL A 237 -27.85 -1.39 -4.17
CA VAL A 237 -28.16 -0.30 -3.24
C VAL A 237 -29.64 -0.39 -2.89
N SER A 238 -29.98 -0.31 -1.60
CA SER A 238 -31.38 -0.36 -1.15
C SER A 238 -32.18 0.81 -1.70
N GLU A 239 -33.38 0.54 -2.26
CA GLU A 239 -34.23 1.50 -2.97
C GLU A 239 -34.81 2.59 -2.06
N ASP A 240 -34.89 2.32 -0.77
CA ASP A 240 -35.39 3.25 0.27
C ASP A 240 -34.33 4.30 0.69
N THR A 241 -33.13 4.25 0.10
CA THR A 241 -32.04 5.16 0.46
C THR A 241 -31.94 6.39 -0.44
N ASN A 242 -31.52 7.52 0.15
CA ASN A 242 -31.16 8.73 -0.62
C ASN A 242 -30.07 8.45 -1.64
N ALA A 243 -29.16 7.52 -1.34
CA ALA A 243 -28.10 7.13 -2.25
C ALA A 243 -28.65 6.51 -3.54
N TRP A 244 -29.63 5.59 -3.43
CA TRP A 244 -30.29 4.99 -4.58
C TRP A 244 -31.01 6.05 -5.43
N MET A 245 -31.79 6.93 -4.82
CA MET A 245 -32.50 8.00 -5.52
C MET A 245 -31.55 8.91 -6.32
N LEU A 246 -30.41 9.27 -5.74
CA LEU A 246 -29.40 10.07 -6.41
C LEU A 246 -28.74 9.30 -7.55
N LEU A 247 -28.36 8.05 -7.34
CA LEU A 247 -27.72 7.21 -8.35
C LEU A 247 -28.59 7.00 -9.60
N GLN A 248 -29.93 6.95 -9.46
CA GLN A 248 -30.85 6.93 -10.62
C GLN A 248 -30.78 8.22 -11.47
N LYS A 249 -30.27 9.32 -10.90
CA LYS A 249 -30.11 10.61 -11.57
C LYS A 249 -28.68 10.88 -12.04
N ARG A 250 -27.74 9.91 -11.88
CA ARG A 250 -26.35 10.08 -12.26
C ARG A 250 -26.16 10.28 -13.76
N ARG A 251 -25.08 10.96 -14.13
CA ARG A 251 -24.62 11.17 -15.51
C ARG A 251 -23.18 10.69 -15.67
N PRO A 252 -22.71 10.39 -16.89
CA PRO A 252 -21.32 10.00 -17.12
C PRO A 252 -20.28 11.04 -16.68
N ALA A 253 -20.65 12.31 -16.53
CA ALA A 253 -19.77 13.37 -16.03
C ALA A 253 -19.63 13.35 -14.50
N ASP A 254 -20.60 12.83 -13.76
CA ASP A 254 -20.60 12.81 -12.30
C ASP A 254 -19.47 11.88 -11.81
N THR A 255 -18.66 12.35 -10.86
CA THR A 255 -17.53 11.61 -10.28
C THR A 255 -17.74 11.25 -8.82
N CYS A 256 -18.73 11.90 -8.20
CA CYS A 256 -19.14 11.63 -6.82
C CYS A 256 -20.61 12.03 -6.59
N MET A 257 -21.14 11.62 -5.44
CA MET A 257 -22.53 11.94 -5.07
C MET A 257 -22.77 13.46 -4.92
N ALA A 258 -21.74 14.23 -4.56
CA ALA A 258 -21.83 15.68 -4.45
C ALA A 258 -22.08 16.35 -5.81
N ASP A 259 -21.57 15.81 -6.91
CA ASP A 259 -21.80 16.34 -8.27
C ASP A 259 -23.29 16.28 -8.63
N ILE A 260 -23.94 15.14 -8.29
CA ILE A 260 -25.39 14.96 -8.52
C ILE A 260 -26.18 15.95 -7.69
N ASN A 261 -25.86 16.10 -6.38
CA ASN A 261 -26.53 17.03 -5.50
C ASN A 261 -26.40 18.48 -5.96
N LEU A 262 -25.19 18.89 -6.35
CA LEU A 262 -24.94 20.24 -6.86
C LEU A 262 -25.77 20.51 -8.11
N ARG A 263 -25.82 19.58 -9.04
CA ARG A 263 -26.55 19.68 -10.29
C ARG A 263 -28.08 19.72 -10.09
N LEU A 264 -28.60 18.91 -9.18
CA LEU A 264 -30.06 18.81 -8.97
C LEU A 264 -30.62 19.90 -8.05
N TYR A 265 -29.85 20.28 -7.02
CA TYR A 265 -30.37 21.11 -5.92
C TYR A 265 -29.57 22.40 -5.70
N GLY A 266 -28.51 22.66 -6.49
CA GLY A 266 -27.65 23.83 -6.33
C GLY A 266 -26.87 23.86 -5.02
N LYS A 267 -26.80 22.74 -4.28
CA LYS A 267 -26.14 22.64 -2.96
C LYS A 267 -24.93 21.73 -3.02
N ASN A 268 -23.78 22.25 -2.59
CA ASN A 268 -22.62 21.39 -2.32
C ASN A 268 -22.85 20.70 -0.97
N SER A 269 -23.19 19.42 -1.02
CA SER A 269 -23.50 18.62 0.17
C SER A 269 -22.27 18.12 0.94
N GLY A 270 -21.06 18.36 0.43
CA GLY A 270 -19.84 17.74 0.97
C GLY A 270 -19.81 16.19 0.84
N PHE A 271 -20.80 15.59 0.20
CA PHE A 271 -20.99 14.14 0.10
C PHE A 271 -20.12 13.57 -1.05
N THR A 272 -18.81 13.47 -0.81
CA THR A 272 -17.79 13.14 -1.81
C THR A 272 -17.63 11.63 -2.06
N ILE A 273 -18.66 10.81 -1.80
CA ILE A 273 -18.61 9.37 -2.10
C ILE A 273 -18.39 9.17 -3.61
N PRO A 274 -17.33 8.46 -4.02
CA PRO A 274 -17.00 8.31 -5.43
C PRO A 274 -18.03 7.52 -6.22
N ILE A 275 -18.24 7.96 -7.47
CA ILE A 275 -18.93 7.21 -8.53
C ILE A 275 -17.89 6.94 -9.62
N VAL A 276 -17.61 5.66 -9.84
CA VAL A 276 -16.55 5.24 -10.77
C VAL A 276 -17.18 4.77 -12.07
N ASN A 277 -16.91 5.51 -13.14
CA ASN A 277 -17.36 5.19 -14.48
C ASN A 277 -16.39 4.27 -15.20
N ASP A 278 -16.88 3.44 -16.11
CA ASP A 278 -16.12 2.40 -16.82
C ASP A 278 -14.90 2.93 -17.60
N ASN A 279 -14.96 4.14 -18.10
CA ASN A 279 -13.90 4.77 -18.89
C ASN A 279 -12.84 5.51 -18.03
N ARG A 280 -12.92 5.42 -16.70
CA ARG A 280 -12.02 6.09 -15.76
C ARG A 280 -11.25 5.08 -14.92
N VAL A 281 -10.03 5.44 -14.53
CA VAL A 281 -9.27 4.71 -13.52
C VAL A 281 -9.93 4.92 -12.16
N ALA A 282 -10.07 3.86 -11.37
CA ALA A 282 -10.64 3.97 -10.02
C ALA A 282 -9.79 4.90 -9.13
N PRO A 283 -10.41 5.73 -8.28
CA PRO A 283 -9.67 6.54 -7.32
C PRO A 283 -9.03 5.67 -6.23
N THR A 284 -8.23 6.30 -5.35
CA THR A 284 -7.62 5.61 -4.21
C THR A 284 -8.67 4.89 -3.37
N LEU A 285 -8.53 3.57 -3.24
CA LEU A 285 -9.33 2.77 -2.32
C LEU A 285 -8.96 3.09 -0.87
N THR A 286 -9.98 3.17 -0.03
CA THR A 286 -9.86 3.36 1.42
C THR A 286 -10.46 2.17 2.16
N SER A 287 -10.04 1.95 3.40
CA SER A 287 -10.46 0.80 4.21
C SER A 287 -11.93 0.80 4.65
N GLY A 288 -12.64 1.94 4.52
CA GLY A 288 -14.01 2.06 5.03
C GLY A 288 -14.97 2.93 4.20
N SER A 289 -14.52 3.54 3.10
CA SER A 289 -15.40 4.39 2.29
C SER A 289 -16.22 3.56 1.30
N THR A 290 -17.48 3.94 1.11
CA THR A 290 -18.32 3.38 0.03
C THR A 290 -17.82 3.87 -1.34
N PHE A 291 -17.93 3.00 -2.35
CA PHE A 291 -17.71 3.32 -3.76
C PHE A 291 -18.89 2.85 -4.57
N TYR A 292 -19.37 3.70 -5.48
CA TYR A 292 -20.47 3.36 -6.38
C TYR A 292 -19.96 3.15 -7.81
N ARG A 293 -20.60 2.25 -8.52
CA ARG A 293 -20.35 1.96 -9.93
C ARG A 293 -21.24 2.86 -10.78
N GLY A 294 -20.64 3.60 -11.69
CA GLY A 294 -21.38 4.48 -12.60
C GLY A 294 -22.20 3.72 -13.64
N TYR A 295 -21.77 2.51 -14.01
CA TYR A 295 -22.42 1.67 -15.02
C TYR A 295 -23.83 1.22 -14.60
N ASP A 296 -23.96 0.58 -13.44
CA ASP A 296 -25.18 -0.10 -13.01
C ASP A 296 -25.79 0.44 -11.70
N ALA A 297 -25.25 1.55 -11.15
CA ALA A 297 -25.71 2.16 -9.90
C ALA A 297 -25.64 1.26 -8.66
N THR A 298 -24.69 0.33 -8.65
CA THR A 298 -24.45 -0.57 -7.51
C THR A 298 -23.24 -0.11 -6.69
N LYS A 299 -23.00 -0.72 -5.52
CA LYS A 299 -21.72 -0.59 -4.79
C LYS A 299 -20.68 -1.52 -5.38
N PHE A 300 -19.40 -1.23 -5.14
CA PHE A 300 -18.33 -2.16 -5.41
C PHE A 300 -18.56 -3.48 -4.67
N SER A 301 -18.28 -4.58 -5.36
CA SER A 301 -18.16 -5.91 -4.75
C SER A 301 -16.78 -6.10 -4.12
N ASP A 302 -16.64 -7.09 -3.23
CA ASP A 302 -15.32 -7.48 -2.69
C ASP A 302 -14.32 -7.79 -3.80
N GLN A 303 -14.78 -8.44 -4.87
CA GLN A 303 -13.94 -8.75 -6.01
C GLN A 303 -13.52 -7.49 -6.80
N ASP A 304 -14.31 -6.42 -6.83
CA ASP A 304 -13.89 -5.13 -7.41
C ASP A 304 -12.71 -4.55 -6.61
N PHE A 305 -12.77 -4.60 -5.27
CA PHE A 305 -11.65 -4.16 -4.42
C PHE A 305 -10.38 -4.98 -4.67
N ILE A 306 -10.51 -6.31 -4.77
CA ILE A 306 -9.41 -7.25 -5.04
C ILE A 306 -8.76 -6.92 -6.39
N ASN A 307 -9.56 -6.76 -7.45
CA ASN A 307 -9.07 -6.47 -8.79
C ASN A 307 -8.36 -5.12 -8.87
N ILE A 308 -9.01 -4.07 -8.34
CA ILE A 308 -8.49 -2.69 -8.36
C ILE A 308 -7.18 -2.58 -7.56
N GLN A 309 -7.07 -3.30 -6.44
CA GLN A 309 -5.87 -3.30 -5.61
C GLN A 309 -4.80 -4.26 -6.14
N THR A 310 -5.09 -5.02 -7.18
CA THR A 310 -4.21 -6.05 -7.73
C THR A 310 -3.83 -7.15 -6.75
N PHE A 311 -4.71 -7.46 -5.81
CA PHE A 311 -4.57 -8.61 -4.93
C PHE A 311 -4.81 -9.91 -5.73
N PRO A 312 -4.17 -11.03 -5.34
CA PRO A 312 -4.36 -12.29 -6.05
C PRO A 312 -5.76 -12.85 -5.85
N GLN A 313 -6.25 -13.55 -6.87
CA GLN A 313 -7.62 -14.07 -6.91
C GLN A 313 -7.88 -15.21 -5.90
N ASP A 314 -6.83 -15.85 -5.44
CA ASP A 314 -6.83 -16.93 -4.46
C ASP A 314 -6.34 -16.48 -3.07
N TYR A 315 -6.33 -15.16 -2.81
CA TYR A 315 -5.93 -14.62 -1.51
C TYR A 315 -6.98 -14.96 -0.44
N ASN A 316 -6.53 -15.50 0.69
CA ASN A 316 -7.39 -15.85 1.81
C ASN A 316 -7.51 -14.66 2.78
N PHE A 317 -8.66 -14.01 2.81
CA PHE A 317 -8.95 -12.88 3.69
C PHE A 317 -9.42 -13.30 5.09
N LEU A 318 -9.59 -14.63 5.34
CA LEU A 318 -10.24 -15.12 6.56
C LEU A 318 -11.57 -14.38 6.80
N ASP A 319 -11.81 -13.92 8.04
CA ASP A 319 -13.02 -13.20 8.43
C ASP A 319 -12.91 -11.67 8.21
N GLN A 320 -11.86 -11.19 7.53
CA GLN A 320 -11.65 -9.77 7.30
C GLN A 320 -12.24 -9.31 5.97
N SER A 321 -12.79 -8.09 5.97
CA SER A 321 -13.30 -7.47 4.75
C SER A 321 -12.17 -7.29 3.72
N PRO A 322 -12.33 -7.79 2.48
CA PRO A 322 -11.40 -7.50 1.38
C PRO A 322 -11.19 -6.00 1.17
N GLN A 323 -12.24 -5.18 1.29
CA GLN A 323 -12.13 -3.73 1.22
C GLN A 323 -11.13 -3.18 2.26
N TYR A 324 -11.24 -3.65 3.52
CA TYR A 324 -10.37 -3.18 4.60
C TYR A 324 -8.90 -3.52 4.29
N VAL A 325 -8.62 -4.78 4.02
CA VAL A 325 -7.25 -5.27 3.76
C VAL A 325 -6.66 -4.59 2.51
N CYS A 326 -7.42 -4.50 1.42
CA CYS A 326 -7.01 -3.83 0.20
C CYS A 326 -6.74 -2.33 0.43
N GLY A 327 -7.65 -1.62 1.11
CA GLY A 327 -7.52 -0.18 1.35
C GLY A 327 -6.30 0.19 2.19
N MET A 328 -5.92 -0.67 3.14
CA MET A 328 -4.75 -0.49 4.01
C MET A 328 -3.42 -0.89 3.36
N SER A 329 -3.44 -1.67 2.29
CA SER A 329 -2.24 -2.24 1.69
C SER A 329 -1.66 -1.42 0.54
N VAL A 330 -0.37 -1.56 0.29
CA VAL A 330 0.28 -1.16 -0.97
C VAL A 330 -0.16 -2.13 -2.06
N PRO A 331 -0.54 -1.66 -3.28
CA PRO A 331 -0.87 -2.57 -4.37
C PRO A 331 0.30 -3.48 -4.74
N PRO A 332 0.12 -4.81 -4.79
CA PRO A 332 1.20 -5.74 -5.14
C PRO A 332 1.93 -5.42 -6.46
N VAL A 333 1.19 -5.03 -7.51
CA VAL A 333 1.79 -4.65 -8.80
C VAL A 333 2.63 -3.39 -8.68
N MET A 334 2.19 -2.39 -7.91
CA MET A 334 2.98 -1.17 -7.66
C MET A 334 4.33 -1.51 -7.02
N MET A 335 4.31 -2.34 -5.97
CA MET A 335 5.55 -2.74 -5.31
C MET A 335 6.42 -3.63 -6.21
N ALA A 336 5.83 -4.51 -7.01
CA ALA A 336 6.60 -5.34 -7.95
C ALA A 336 7.38 -4.50 -8.97
N GLN A 337 6.78 -3.41 -9.47
CA GLN A 337 7.45 -2.47 -10.36
C GLN A 337 8.63 -1.76 -9.69
N ILE A 338 8.43 -1.29 -8.43
CA ILE A 338 9.49 -0.64 -7.65
C ILE A 338 10.63 -1.63 -7.36
N ALA A 339 10.29 -2.81 -6.86
CA ALA A 339 11.25 -3.87 -6.55
C ALA A 339 12.08 -4.26 -7.79
N ARG A 340 11.43 -4.42 -8.95
CA ARG A 340 12.10 -4.69 -10.23
C ARG A 340 13.13 -3.62 -10.58
N GLN A 341 12.81 -2.33 -10.36
CA GLN A 341 13.75 -1.23 -10.63
C GLN A 341 14.91 -1.21 -9.62
N ILE A 342 14.64 -1.44 -8.33
CA ILE A 342 15.69 -1.57 -7.30
C ILE A 342 16.63 -2.71 -7.65
N TYR A 343 16.10 -3.87 -8.03
CA TYR A 343 16.92 -5.01 -8.45
C TYR A 343 17.82 -4.65 -9.64
N ARG A 344 17.24 -4.11 -10.70
CA ARG A 344 17.97 -3.83 -11.95
C ARG A 344 19.06 -2.80 -11.78
N GLN A 345 18.86 -1.77 -10.95
CA GLN A 345 19.78 -0.64 -10.81
C GLN A 345 20.76 -0.80 -9.64
N TRP A 346 20.37 -1.52 -8.57
CA TRP A 346 21.16 -1.59 -7.35
C TRP A 346 21.58 -3.00 -6.94
N LEU A 347 20.67 -3.98 -6.99
CA LEU A 347 20.91 -5.27 -6.33
C LEU A 347 21.32 -6.40 -7.26
N ARG A 348 21.16 -6.21 -8.58
CA ARG A 348 21.62 -7.20 -9.56
C ARG A 348 23.12 -7.38 -9.43
N ARG A 349 23.56 -8.58 -9.04
CA ARG A 349 24.99 -8.93 -9.06
C ARG A 349 25.50 -8.79 -10.49
N GLN A 350 26.53 -7.98 -10.68
CA GLN A 350 27.29 -8.01 -11.94
C GLN A 350 28.07 -9.33 -11.87
N GLY A 351 27.72 -10.29 -12.75
CA GLY A 351 28.44 -11.54 -12.91
C GLY A 351 29.82 -11.30 -13.49
#